data_a01aec12089dafc5d4557a673281c072
#
_entry.id   a01aec12089dafc5d4557a673281c072
#
_cell.length_a   1.000
_cell.length_b   1.000
_cell.length_c   1.000
_cell.angle_alpha   90.00
_cell.angle_beta   90.00
_cell.angle_gamma   90.00
#
_symmetry.space_group_name_H-M   'P 1'
#
loop_
_entity.id
_entity.type
_entity.pdbx_description
1 polymer ?
#
loop_
_entity_poly.entity_id
_entity_poly.type
_entity_poly.pdbx_seq_one_letter_code
_entity_poly.pdbx_strand_id
1 'polypeptide(L)'
;MGKILAGKTSDIPPGKMLLVKSEGKTILVANENGNYFAMDDTCTHQGANLSEGTLEGSTVTCPWHGSTWDCKTGKLIAFASQLKDLTPYKVTVESDSVFVET
;
A
#
# COMPACT_ATOMS: atom_id res chain seq x y z
N MET A 1 3.45 17.19 -5.28
CA MET A 1 4.80 16.96 -4.85
C MET A 1 5.01 17.34 -3.43
N GLY A 2 5.02 16.42 -2.57
CA GLY A 2 5.24 16.70 -1.18
C GLY A 2 5.40 15.41 -0.42
N LYS A 3 5.75 15.56 0.85
CA LYS A 3 5.76 14.45 1.78
C LYS A 3 4.54 14.54 2.66
N ILE A 4 3.86 13.42 2.86
CA ILE A 4 2.76 13.37 3.82
C ILE A 4 3.15 12.39 4.91
N LEU A 5 2.81 12.73 6.16
CA LEU A 5 3.07 11.86 7.28
C LEU A 5 2.06 10.73 7.28
N ALA A 6 2.54 9.50 7.10
CA ALA A 6 1.69 8.32 7.14
C ALA A 6 1.38 7.91 8.57
N GLY A 7 2.39 7.98 9.42
CA GLY A 7 2.25 7.58 10.81
C GLY A 7 3.63 7.32 11.40
N LYS A 8 3.66 6.71 12.56
CA LYS A 8 4.92 6.31 13.18
C LYS A 8 5.24 4.88 12.82
N THR A 9 6.50 4.49 12.92
CA THR A 9 6.91 3.12 12.66
C THR A 9 6.17 2.13 13.55
N SER A 10 5.84 2.54 14.77
CA SER A 10 5.08 1.70 15.70
C SER A 10 3.62 1.52 15.29
N ASP A 11 3.09 2.40 14.43
CA ASP A 11 1.72 2.29 13.92
C ASP A 11 1.62 1.27 12.80
N ILE A 12 2.75 0.92 12.19
CA ILE A 12 2.79 -0.01 11.07
C ILE A 12 3.81 -1.12 11.38
N PRO A 13 3.47 -2.05 12.28
CA PRO A 13 4.38 -3.15 12.60
C PRO A 13 4.57 -4.09 11.41
N PRO A 14 5.63 -4.92 11.42
CA PRO A 14 5.87 -5.84 10.30
C PRO A 14 4.66 -6.71 10.00
N GLY A 15 4.37 -6.85 8.71
CA GLY A 15 3.22 -7.63 8.25
C GLY A 15 1.90 -6.87 8.28
N LYS A 16 1.94 -5.58 8.59
CA LYS A 16 0.73 -4.76 8.69
C LYS A 16 0.69 -3.68 7.62
N MET A 17 -0.50 -3.16 7.39
CA MET A 17 -0.74 -2.10 6.42
C MET A 17 -1.52 -0.98 7.07
N LEU A 18 -1.35 0.24 6.56
CA LEU A 18 -2.05 1.42 7.05
C LEU A 18 -2.63 2.19 5.86
N LEU A 19 -3.86 2.65 6.01
CA LEU A 19 -4.50 3.50 5.01
C LEU A 19 -4.21 4.96 5.31
N VAL A 20 -3.73 5.69 4.31
CA VAL A 20 -3.46 7.12 4.41
C VAL A 20 -4.32 7.84 3.39
N LYS A 21 -5.02 8.89 3.82
CA LYS A 21 -5.82 9.71 2.92
C LYS A 21 -5.20 11.10 2.81
N SER A 22 -5.01 11.57 1.59
CA SER A 22 -4.45 12.88 1.34
C SER A 22 -4.92 13.41 -0.01
N GLU A 23 -5.48 14.61 0.01
CA GLU A 23 -5.87 15.34 -1.21
C GLU A 23 -6.70 14.49 -2.19
N GLY A 24 -7.69 13.78 -1.66
CA GLY A 24 -8.56 12.96 -2.47
C GLY A 24 -8.00 11.63 -2.90
N LYS A 25 -6.76 11.31 -2.46
CA LYS A 25 -6.13 10.04 -2.74
C LYS A 25 -6.16 9.15 -1.51
N THR A 26 -6.26 7.85 -1.74
CA THR A 26 -6.07 6.86 -0.68
C THR A 26 -4.83 6.06 -1.00
N ILE A 27 -3.93 5.96 -0.03
CA ILE A 27 -2.63 5.34 -0.21
C ILE A 27 -2.46 4.25 0.85
N LEU A 28 -2.03 3.08 0.40
CA LEU A 28 -1.70 1.98 1.29
C LEU A 28 -0.22 2.04 1.61
N VAL A 29 0.12 1.95 2.89
CA VAL A 29 1.51 1.84 3.34
C VAL A 29 1.66 0.49 4.00
N ALA A 30 2.63 -0.29 3.55
CA ALA A 30 2.86 -1.65 4.03
C ALA A 30 4.26 -1.77 4.64
N ASN A 31 4.35 -2.51 5.73
CA ASN A 31 5.63 -2.85 6.35
C ASN A 31 5.93 -4.30 6.03
N GLU A 32 6.89 -4.53 5.12
CA GLU A 32 7.35 -5.87 4.78
C GLU A 32 8.66 -6.10 5.49
N ASN A 33 8.60 -6.75 6.64
CA ASN A 33 9.78 -7.16 7.40
C ASN A 33 10.73 -5.99 7.70
N GLY A 34 10.18 -4.83 8.01
CA GLY A 34 10.96 -3.64 8.34
C GLY A 34 11.16 -2.69 7.18
N ASN A 35 10.76 -3.07 5.97
CA ASN A 35 10.83 -2.20 4.79
C ASN A 35 9.44 -1.65 4.48
N TYR A 36 9.36 -0.35 4.27
CA TYR A 36 8.08 0.32 4.04
C TYR A 36 7.88 0.60 2.57
N PHE A 37 6.71 0.23 2.06
CA PHE A 37 6.32 0.47 0.67
C PHE A 37 4.95 1.10 0.63
N ALA A 38 4.69 1.90 -0.38
CA ALA A 38 3.39 2.56 -0.55
C ALA A 38 2.91 2.46 -1.98
N MET A 39 1.60 2.35 -2.15
CA MET A 39 0.97 2.34 -3.46
C MET A 39 -0.47 2.81 -3.29
N ASP A 40 -1.16 3.03 -4.40
CA ASP A 40 -2.58 3.35 -4.35
C ASP A 40 -3.32 2.25 -3.59
N ASP A 41 -4.24 2.66 -2.72
CA ASP A 41 -4.99 1.70 -1.89
C ASP A 41 -6.16 1.08 -2.63
N THR A 42 -6.76 1.80 -3.57
CA THR A 42 -7.99 1.35 -4.22
C THR A 42 -7.72 0.33 -5.31
N CYS A 43 -8.34 -0.84 -5.19
CA CYS A 43 -8.29 -1.86 -6.23
C CYS A 43 -8.94 -1.32 -7.50
N THR A 44 -8.25 -1.42 -8.64
CA THR A 44 -8.74 -0.87 -9.91
C THR A 44 -9.94 -1.64 -10.46
N HIS A 45 -10.23 -2.82 -9.93
CA HIS A 45 -11.34 -3.64 -10.38
C HIS A 45 -12.68 -3.19 -9.77
N GLN A 46 -12.74 -3.10 -8.44
CA GLN A 46 -14.01 -2.86 -7.75
C GLN A 46 -13.97 -1.69 -6.77
N GLY A 47 -12.86 -0.99 -6.70
CA GLY A 47 -12.73 0.11 -5.74
C GLY A 47 -12.57 -0.34 -4.29
N ALA A 48 -12.24 -1.61 -4.05
CA ALA A 48 -12.03 -2.09 -2.70
C ALA A 48 -10.75 -1.50 -2.11
N ASN A 49 -10.75 -1.32 -0.79
CA ASN A 49 -9.57 -0.84 -0.08
C ASN A 49 -8.62 -2.01 0.18
N LEU A 50 -7.48 -2.01 -0.51
CA LEU A 50 -6.49 -3.08 -0.38
C LEU A 50 -5.91 -3.16 1.03
N SER A 51 -5.87 -2.04 1.74
CA SER A 51 -5.39 -2.00 3.13
C SER A 51 -6.25 -2.82 4.07
N GLU A 52 -7.48 -3.16 3.68
CA GLU A 52 -8.35 -4.02 4.46
C GLU A 52 -8.13 -5.50 4.17
N GLY A 53 -7.28 -5.81 3.21
CA GLY A 53 -6.94 -7.18 2.86
C GLY A 53 -5.81 -7.72 3.73
N THR A 54 -4.99 -8.59 3.13
CA THR A 54 -3.88 -9.21 3.84
C THR A 54 -2.57 -8.91 3.17
N LEU A 55 -1.51 -8.89 3.96
CA LEU A 55 -0.14 -8.71 3.48
C LEU A 55 0.68 -9.95 3.84
N GLU A 56 1.26 -10.60 2.84
CA GLU A 56 2.17 -11.72 3.03
C GLU A 56 3.45 -11.44 2.26
N GLY A 57 4.54 -11.20 2.99
CA GLY A 57 5.77 -10.72 2.37
C GLY A 57 5.50 -9.37 1.73
N SER A 58 5.68 -9.26 0.42
CA SER A 58 5.37 -8.04 -0.31
C SER A 58 4.08 -8.15 -1.13
N THR A 59 3.31 -9.22 -0.93
CA THR A 59 2.08 -9.47 -1.68
C THR A 59 0.85 -9.02 -0.88
N VAL A 60 0.07 -8.12 -1.47
CA VAL A 60 -1.19 -7.64 -0.90
C VAL A 60 -2.34 -8.33 -1.61
N THR A 61 -3.26 -8.91 -0.85
CA THR A 61 -4.43 -9.59 -1.39
C THR A 61 -5.67 -8.75 -1.15
N CYS A 62 -6.41 -8.47 -2.24
CA CYS A 62 -7.66 -7.73 -2.17
C CYS A 62 -8.70 -8.52 -1.37
N PRO A 63 -9.42 -7.88 -0.44
CA PRO A 63 -10.39 -8.60 0.39
C PRO A 63 -11.65 -9.01 -0.36
N TRP A 64 -11.92 -8.45 -1.54
CA TRP A 64 -13.16 -8.72 -2.25
C TRP A 64 -13.06 -9.90 -3.21
N HIS A 65 -12.11 -9.89 -4.13
CA HIS A 65 -12.04 -10.91 -5.19
C HIS A 65 -10.70 -11.64 -5.26
N GLY A 66 -9.83 -11.39 -4.29
CA GLY A 66 -8.58 -12.12 -4.21
C GLY A 66 -7.51 -11.71 -5.20
N SER A 67 -7.64 -10.54 -5.85
CA SER A 67 -6.56 -10.05 -6.69
C SER A 67 -5.32 -9.80 -5.82
N THR A 68 -4.14 -10.12 -6.34
CA THR A 68 -2.90 -9.97 -5.59
C THR A 68 -1.98 -8.97 -6.28
N TRP A 69 -1.33 -8.17 -5.46
CA TRP A 69 -0.54 -7.03 -5.91
C TRP A 69 0.82 -7.01 -5.21
N ASP A 70 1.84 -6.55 -5.93
CA ASP A 70 3.17 -6.36 -5.35
C ASP A 70 3.22 -4.95 -4.77
N CYS A 71 3.31 -4.82 -3.45
CA CYS A 71 3.31 -3.51 -2.81
C CYS A 71 4.58 -2.70 -3.10
N LYS A 72 5.64 -3.35 -3.58
CA LYS A 72 6.89 -2.67 -3.93
C LYS A 72 6.75 -1.88 -5.23
N THR A 73 5.97 -2.38 -6.18
CA THR A 73 5.88 -1.81 -7.52
C THR A 73 4.47 -1.40 -7.91
N GLY A 74 3.45 -1.82 -7.17
CA GLY A 74 2.06 -1.59 -7.52
C GLY A 74 1.55 -2.48 -8.63
N LYS A 75 2.36 -3.45 -9.09
CA LYS A 75 1.97 -4.30 -10.20
C LYS A 75 1.03 -5.42 -9.77
N LEU A 76 0.07 -5.72 -10.66
CA LEU A 76 -0.82 -6.84 -10.46
C LEU A 76 -0.04 -8.15 -10.60
N ILE A 77 -0.16 -9.02 -9.59
CA ILE A 77 0.49 -10.33 -9.62
C ILE A 77 -0.44 -11.37 -10.24
N ALA A 78 -1.67 -11.47 -9.72
CA ALA A 78 -2.60 -12.48 -10.20
C ALA A 78 -4.04 -12.04 -10.02
N PHE A 79 -4.83 -12.28 -11.06
CA PHE A 79 -6.27 -12.12 -11.03
C PHE A 79 -6.85 -12.79 -12.28
N ALA A 80 -8.16 -13.05 -12.27
CA ALA A 80 -8.82 -13.71 -13.40
C ALA A 80 -8.83 -12.86 -14.67
N SER A 81 -8.78 -11.52 -14.53
CA SER A 81 -8.76 -10.59 -15.66
C SER A 81 -7.53 -9.69 -15.55
N GLN A 82 -7.16 -9.05 -16.65
CA GLN A 82 -6.08 -8.08 -16.64
C GLN A 82 -6.57 -6.78 -16.01
N LEU A 83 -5.95 -6.38 -14.94
CA LEU A 83 -6.25 -5.12 -14.26
C LEU A 83 -5.12 -4.14 -14.44
N LYS A 84 -5.44 -2.85 -14.31
CA LYS A 84 -4.44 -1.80 -14.41
C LYS A 84 -3.56 -1.80 -13.16
N ASP A 85 -2.25 -1.64 -13.35
CA ASP A 85 -1.32 -1.57 -12.23
C ASP A 85 -1.63 -0.34 -11.36
N LEU A 86 -1.30 -0.46 -10.09
CA LEU A 86 -1.44 0.64 -9.14
C LEU A 86 -0.18 1.49 -9.16
N THR A 87 -0.32 2.77 -8.77
CA THR A 87 0.82 3.68 -8.72
C THR A 87 1.59 3.47 -7.43
N PRO A 88 2.91 3.17 -7.49
CA PRO A 88 3.71 3.09 -6.28
C PRO A 88 4.18 4.49 -5.88
N TYR A 89 4.43 4.68 -4.58
CA TYR A 89 4.94 5.93 -4.03
C TYR A 89 6.22 5.65 -3.25
N LYS A 90 7.12 6.62 -3.24
CA LYS A 90 8.35 6.51 -2.47
C LYS A 90 8.05 6.73 -1.00
N VAL A 91 8.70 5.94 -0.15
CA VAL A 91 8.55 6.05 1.31
C VAL A 91 9.88 6.46 1.91
N THR A 92 9.83 7.39 2.84
CA THR A 92 11.00 7.83 3.59
C THR A 92 10.71 7.66 5.07
N VAL A 93 11.66 7.11 5.81
CA VAL A 93 11.55 6.97 7.26
C VAL A 93 12.56 7.92 7.91
N GLU A 94 12.06 8.81 8.76
CA GLU A 94 12.91 9.76 9.48
C GLU A 94 12.62 9.60 10.96
N SER A 95 13.62 9.14 11.72
CA SER A 95 13.44 8.76 13.12
C SER A 95 12.34 7.73 13.25
N ASP A 96 11.26 8.04 13.94
CA ASP A 96 10.14 7.13 14.12
C ASP A 96 8.97 7.43 13.18
N SER A 97 9.18 8.34 12.22
CA SER A 97 8.08 8.81 11.35
C SER A 97 8.22 8.24 9.95
N VAL A 98 7.09 7.81 9.38
CA VAL A 98 7.01 7.27 8.04
C VAL A 98 6.33 8.31 7.15
N PHE A 99 7.01 8.71 6.08
CA PHE A 99 6.50 9.70 5.13
C PHE A 99 6.33 9.07 3.75
N VAL A 100 5.28 9.47 3.06
CA VAL A 100 5.03 9.07 1.68
C VAL A 100 5.23 10.29 0.79
N GLU A 101 5.99 10.13 -0.28
CA GLU A 101 6.23 11.21 -1.24
C GLU A 101 5.23 11.09 -2.39
N THR A 102 4.42 12.11 -2.56
CA THR A 102 3.39 12.14 -3.60
C THR A 102 3.71 13.14 -4.69
#